data_0557dfaca7ef71195f55e9ae80aafcd0
#
_entry.id   0557dfaca7ef71195f55e9ae80aafcd0
#
_cell.length_a   1.000
_cell.length_b   1.000
_cell.length_c   1.000
_cell.angle_alpha   90.00
_cell.angle_beta   90.00
_cell.angle_gamma   90.00
#
_symmetry.space_group_name_H-M   'P 1'
#
loop_
_entity.id
_entity.type
_entity.pdbx_description
1 polymer ?
#
loop_
_entity_poly.entity_id
_entity_poly.type
_entity_poly.pdbx_seq_one_letter_code
_entity_poly.pdbx_strand_id
1 'polypeptide(L)'
;AMLKLRGFAKYWLPVLAFMVVIFSASGDRKSAHRSSRLIEPLLRWLFPDLTSDTVWLIVLVVRKCAHVTEFAILALLLWRALRASTFPESRAWSWRLARNAWFVAVLYAASDELHQWSVPDRQASGWDVLIDASGAAAALLGLWVLGCWRKWWVGGDSNPGPMP
;
A
#
# COMPACT_ATOMS: atom_id res chain seq x y z
N ALA A 1 23.69 -19.23 10.05
CA ALA A 1 22.24 -19.44 9.77
C ALA A 1 21.35 -18.49 10.59
N MET A 2 21.48 -18.42 11.92
CA MET A 2 20.62 -17.58 12.79
C MET A 2 20.70 -16.08 12.50
N LEU A 3 21.87 -15.51 12.18
CA LEU A 3 22.02 -14.08 11.84
C LEU A 3 21.30 -13.71 10.52
N LYS A 4 21.35 -14.60 9.52
CA LYS A 4 20.62 -14.39 8.26
C LYS A 4 19.11 -14.48 8.47
N LEU A 5 18.64 -15.38 9.33
CA LEU A 5 17.22 -15.54 9.66
C LEU A 5 16.66 -14.31 10.41
N ARG A 6 17.43 -13.77 11.37
CA ARG A 6 17.05 -12.52 12.08
C ARG A 6 16.99 -11.32 11.14
N GLY A 7 17.93 -11.21 10.19
CA GLY A 7 17.91 -10.16 9.17
C GLY A 7 16.69 -10.28 8.26
N PHE A 8 16.37 -11.48 7.79
CA PHE A 8 15.20 -11.76 6.98
C PHE A 8 13.91 -11.40 7.74
N ALA A 9 13.74 -11.89 8.95
CA ALA A 9 12.55 -11.62 9.77
C ALA A 9 12.35 -10.12 10.01
N LYS A 10 13.40 -9.34 10.26
CA LYS A 10 13.33 -7.88 10.48
C LYS A 10 12.64 -7.12 9.34
N TYR A 11 12.80 -7.58 8.10
CA TYR A 11 12.29 -6.88 6.93
C TYR A 11 10.97 -7.47 6.42
N TRP A 12 10.80 -8.79 6.51
CA TRP A 12 9.62 -9.48 5.99
C TRP A 12 8.46 -9.58 7.00
N LEU A 13 8.75 -9.63 8.29
CA LEU A 13 7.70 -9.66 9.32
C LEU A 13 6.76 -8.43 9.25
N PRO A 14 7.26 -7.20 9.09
CA PRO A 14 6.38 -6.04 8.89
C PRO A 14 5.51 -6.15 7.62
N VAL A 15 6.04 -6.72 6.53
CA VAL A 15 5.27 -6.95 5.30
C VAL A 15 4.10 -7.89 5.57
N LEU A 16 4.40 -9.07 6.14
CA LEU A 16 3.39 -10.08 6.43
C LEU A 16 2.36 -9.58 7.45
N ALA A 17 2.80 -8.91 8.51
CA ALA A 17 1.91 -8.32 9.51
C ALA A 17 0.97 -7.29 8.86
N PHE A 18 1.49 -6.44 7.97
CA PHE A 18 0.69 -5.43 7.30
C PHE A 18 -0.29 -6.04 6.29
N MET A 19 0.10 -7.09 5.57
CA MET A 19 -0.82 -7.86 4.73
C MET A 19 -1.98 -8.46 5.55
N VAL A 20 -1.70 -9.01 6.73
CA VAL A 20 -2.75 -9.52 7.63
C VAL A 20 -3.68 -8.38 8.08
N VAL A 21 -3.14 -7.19 8.37
CA VAL A 21 -3.96 -6.02 8.72
C VAL A 21 -4.91 -5.63 7.58
N ILE A 22 -4.40 -5.51 6.34
CA ILE A 22 -5.22 -5.21 5.16
C ILE A 22 -6.32 -6.27 5.01
N PHE A 23 -5.95 -7.55 5.01
CA PHE A 23 -6.90 -8.65 4.85
C PHE A 23 -8.00 -8.65 5.92
N SER A 24 -7.62 -8.40 7.17
CA SER A 24 -8.57 -8.34 8.28
C SER A 24 -9.52 -7.14 8.17
N ALA A 25 -9.00 -5.99 7.72
CA ALA A 25 -9.79 -4.78 7.51
C ALA A 25 -10.75 -4.94 6.31
N SER A 26 -10.29 -5.59 5.24
CA SER A 26 -11.07 -5.84 4.04
C SER A 26 -12.17 -6.89 4.22
N GLY A 27 -11.92 -7.93 5.03
CA GLY A 27 -12.88 -9.02 5.27
C GLY A 27 -14.03 -8.67 6.19
N ASP A 28 -13.97 -7.56 6.92
CA ASP A 28 -15.00 -7.21 7.89
C ASP A 28 -16.24 -6.62 7.20
N ARG A 29 -17.36 -7.37 7.20
CA ARG A 29 -18.68 -6.88 6.77
C ARG A 29 -19.07 -5.55 7.42
N LYS A 30 -18.59 -5.32 8.64
CA LYS A 30 -18.89 -4.11 9.43
C LYS A 30 -17.91 -2.97 9.14
N SER A 31 -16.90 -3.14 8.31
CA SER A 31 -15.90 -2.10 8.06
C SER A 31 -16.52 -0.84 7.44
N ALA A 32 -17.47 -1.02 6.51
CA ALA A 32 -18.26 0.08 5.95
C ALA A 32 -19.09 0.78 7.04
N HIS A 33 -19.79 -0.01 7.86
CA HIS A 33 -20.57 0.53 8.97
C HIS A 33 -19.69 1.15 10.08
N ARG A 34 -18.49 0.63 10.35
CA ARG A 34 -17.57 1.24 11.33
C ARG A 34 -17.06 2.59 10.86
N SER A 35 -16.63 2.69 9.59
CA SER A 35 -16.21 3.96 9.02
C SER A 35 -17.33 5.00 9.06
N SER A 36 -18.54 4.61 8.67
CA SER A 36 -19.72 5.50 8.74
C SER A 36 -20.04 5.89 10.19
N ARG A 37 -20.00 4.94 11.14
CA ARG A 37 -20.28 5.23 12.55
C ARG A 37 -19.30 6.19 13.23
N LEU A 38 -18.07 6.27 12.72
CA LEU A 38 -17.06 7.19 13.27
C LEU A 38 -17.05 8.52 12.50
N ILE A 39 -17.11 8.45 11.18
CA ILE A 39 -16.95 9.63 10.32
C ILE A 39 -18.25 10.43 10.24
N GLU A 40 -19.40 9.77 10.12
CA GLU A 40 -20.69 10.45 9.98
C GLU A 40 -21.06 11.33 11.19
N PRO A 41 -20.97 10.88 12.46
CA PRO A 41 -21.24 11.75 13.60
C PRO A 41 -20.29 12.96 13.65
N LEU A 42 -19.02 12.75 13.33
CA LEU A 42 -18.04 13.82 13.29
C LEU A 42 -18.37 14.85 12.21
N LEU A 43 -18.74 14.39 11.01
CA LEU A 43 -19.14 15.27 9.91
C LEU A 43 -20.40 16.07 10.26
N ARG A 44 -21.41 15.43 10.86
CA ARG A 44 -22.66 16.09 11.27
C ARG A 44 -22.46 17.06 12.42
N TRP A 45 -21.48 16.81 13.28
CA TRP A 45 -21.13 17.73 14.36
C TRP A 45 -20.37 18.97 13.83
N LEU A 46 -19.45 18.79 12.87
CA LEU A 46 -18.68 19.89 12.28
C LEU A 46 -19.51 20.68 11.24
N PHE A 47 -20.36 19.99 10.50
CA PHE A 47 -21.14 20.51 9.40
C PHE A 47 -22.58 20.00 9.45
N PRO A 48 -23.45 20.60 10.29
CA PRO A 48 -24.83 20.11 10.51
C PRO A 48 -25.71 20.11 9.26
N ASP A 49 -25.44 21.04 8.33
CA ASP A 49 -26.25 21.27 7.13
C ASP A 49 -25.90 20.35 5.94
N LEU A 50 -24.95 19.40 6.12
CA LEU A 50 -24.60 18.47 5.06
C LEU A 50 -25.75 17.51 4.75
N THR A 51 -26.05 17.37 3.46
CA THR A 51 -27.01 16.37 3.01
C THR A 51 -26.49 14.94 3.23
N SER A 52 -27.38 13.99 3.39
CA SER A 52 -27.01 12.57 3.58
C SER A 52 -26.18 12.03 2.42
N ASP A 53 -26.46 12.47 1.19
CA ASP A 53 -25.69 12.07 -0.01
C ASP A 53 -24.26 12.60 0.03
N THR A 54 -24.07 13.84 0.49
CA THR A 54 -22.74 14.43 0.64
C THR A 54 -21.93 13.71 1.73
N VAL A 55 -22.56 13.39 2.86
CA VAL A 55 -21.93 12.61 3.93
C VAL A 55 -21.50 11.24 3.41
N TRP A 56 -22.39 10.55 2.68
CA TRP A 56 -22.08 9.26 2.08
C TRP A 56 -20.90 9.33 1.11
N LEU A 57 -20.86 10.36 0.25
CA LEU A 57 -19.76 10.58 -0.69
C LEU A 57 -18.43 10.82 0.03
N ILE A 58 -18.42 11.64 1.09
CA ILE A 58 -17.21 11.89 1.88
C ILE A 58 -16.71 10.59 2.52
N VAL A 59 -17.58 9.80 3.11
CA VAL A 59 -17.22 8.50 3.71
C VAL A 59 -16.62 7.57 2.63
N LEU A 60 -17.21 7.53 1.44
CA LEU A 60 -16.69 6.74 0.33
C LEU A 60 -15.26 7.20 -0.06
N VAL A 61 -15.05 8.50 -0.25
CA VAL A 61 -13.74 9.07 -0.60
C VAL A 61 -12.69 8.76 0.47
N VAL A 62 -13.02 8.96 1.74
CA VAL A 62 -12.11 8.65 2.85
C VAL A 62 -11.71 7.17 2.84
N ARG A 63 -12.64 6.28 2.58
CA ARG A 63 -12.34 4.84 2.46
C ARG A 63 -11.40 4.54 1.28
N LYS A 64 -11.64 5.14 0.12
CA LYS A 64 -10.75 4.98 -1.05
C LYS A 64 -9.35 5.52 -0.77
N CYS A 65 -9.24 6.68 -0.11
CA CYS A 65 -7.96 7.22 0.32
C CYS A 65 -7.24 6.29 1.32
N ALA A 66 -7.96 5.65 2.23
CA ALA A 66 -7.39 4.67 3.14
C ALA A 66 -6.78 3.48 2.38
N HIS A 67 -7.51 2.88 1.43
CA HIS A 67 -7.01 1.80 0.58
C HIS A 67 -5.76 2.21 -0.21
N VAL A 68 -5.80 3.35 -0.89
CA VAL A 68 -4.62 3.91 -1.60
C VAL A 68 -3.42 4.01 -0.65
N THR A 69 -3.63 4.48 0.57
CA THR A 69 -2.57 4.63 1.58
C THR A 69 -2.05 3.27 2.05
N GLU A 70 -2.92 2.30 2.27
CA GLU A 70 -2.55 0.94 2.65
C GLU A 70 -1.65 0.28 1.60
N PHE A 71 -2.02 0.35 0.32
CA PHE A 71 -1.22 -0.22 -0.75
C PHE A 71 0.06 0.58 -1.05
N ALA A 72 0.06 1.89 -0.83
CA ALA A 72 1.25 2.72 -0.84
C ALA A 72 2.27 2.26 0.23
N ILE A 73 1.82 2.07 1.46
CA ILE A 73 2.66 1.57 2.57
C ILE A 73 3.15 0.15 2.27
N LEU A 74 2.28 -0.74 1.80
CA LEU A 74 2.66 -2.11 1.43
C LEU A 74 3.77 -2.13 0.38
N ALA A 75 3.66 -1.32 -0.68
CA ALA A 75 4.67 -1.23 -1.72
C ALA A 75 6.03 -0.75 -1.19
N LEU A 76 6.05 0.21 -0.27
CA LEU A 76 7.26 0.68 0.39
C LEU A 76 7.90 -0.38 1.29
N LEU A 77 7.07 -1.12 2.04
CA LEU A 77 7.53 -2.24 2.88
C LEU A 77 8.11 -3.36 2.02
N LEU A 78 7.45 -3.73 0.93
CA LEU A 78 7.92 -4.73 -0.03
C LEU A 78 9.24 -4.30 -0.67
N TRP A 79 9.33 -3.06 -1.16
CA TRP A 79 10.57 -2.55 -1.73
C TRP A 79 11.71 -2.59 -0.73
N ARG A 80 11.47 -2.17 0.52
CA ARG A 80 12.45 -2.24 1.60
C ARG A 80 12.91 -3.67 1.89
N ALA A 81 11.98 -4.63 1.94
CA ALA A 81 12.27 -6.03 2.20
C ALA A 81 13.05 -6.68 1.04
N LEU A 82 12.62 -6.46 -0.19
CA LEU A 82 13.30 -6.96 -1.39
C LEU A 82 14.72 -6.40 -1.50
N ARG A 83 14.89 -5.09 -1.27
CA ARG A 83 16.19 -4.45 -1.31
C ARG A 83 17.15 -5.02 -0.26
N ALA A 84 16.68 -5.14 0.99
CA ALA A 84 17.49 -5.69 2.07
C ALA A 84 17.88 -7.15 1.86
N SER A 85 17.03 -7.92 1.15
CA SER A 85 17.30 -9.34 0.84
C SER A 85 18.26 -9.51 -0.34
N THR A 86 18.25 -8.58 -1.31
CA THR A 86 19.00 -8.72 -2.56
C THR A 86 20.33 -7.96 -2.51
N PHE A 87 20.33 -6.73 -1.99
CA PHE A 87 21.49 -5.85 -1.96
C PHE A 87 21.61 -5.14 -0.60
N PRO A 88 21.99 -5.86 0.48
CA PRO A 88 21.99 -5.31 1.84
C PRO A 88 22.92 -4.11 2.02
N GLU A 89 24.01 -4.04 1.29
CA GLU A 89 25.02 -2.98 1.40
C GLU A 89 24.86 -1.85 0.36
N SER A 90 24.09 -2.08 -0.70
CA SER A 90 23.91 -1.08 -1.74
C SER A 90 22.88 -0.04 -1.34
N ARG A 91 23.22 1.24 -1.57
CA ARG A 91 22.28 2.36 -1.45
C ARG A 91 21.73 2.82 -2.79
N ALA A 92 22.08 2.16 -3.90
CA ALA A 92 21.59 2.52 -5.22
C ALA A 92 20.09 2.20 -5.37
N TRP A 93 19.39 3.02 -6.15
CA TRP A 93 18.02 2.74 -6.56
C TRP A 93 18.00 1.59 -7.58
N SER A 94 17.02 0.72 -7.48
CA SER A 94 16.82 -0.35 -8.44
C SER A 94 15.36 -0.37 -8.94
N TRP A 95 15.18 0.00 -10.18
CA TRP A 95 13.87 -0.05 -10.86
C TRP A 95 13.31 -1.47 -10.93
N ARG A 96 14.18 -2.48 -11.03
CA ARG A 96 13.78 -3.89 -11.01
C ARG A 96 13.11 -4.25 -9.68
N LEU A 97 13.69 -3.82 -8.57
CA LEU A 97 13.10 -4.07 -7.25
C LEU A 97 11.83 -3.27 -7.03
N ALA A 98 11.79 -2.02 -7.49
CA ALA A 98 10.59 -1.19 -7.42
C ALA A 98 9.43 -1.81 -8.22
N ARG A 99 9.70 -2.25 -9.46
CA ARG A 99 8.72 -2.97 -10.28
C ARG A 99 8.23 -4.25 -9.61
N ASN A 100 9.12 -5.05 -9.04
CA ASN A 100 8.74 -6.29 -8.35
C ASN A 100 7.90 -6.00 -7.11
N ALA A 101 8.24 -4.98 -6.32
CA ALA A 101 7.45 -4.54 -5.17
C ALA A 101 6.05 -4.09 -5.60
N TRP A 102 5.97 -3.28 -6.66
CA TRP A 102 4.70 -2.84 -7.24
C TRP A 102 3.86 -4.03 -7.71
N PHE A 103 4.46 -4.94 -8.47
CA PHE A 103 3.76 -6.11 -9.01
C PHE A 103 3.19 -7.01 -7.90
N VAL A 104 3.95 -7.26 -6.83
CA VAL A 104 3.47 -8.02 -5.67
C VAL A 104 2.34 -7.29 -4.96
N ALA A 105 2.43 -5.96 -4.81
CA ALA A 105 1.36 -5.16 -4.23
C ALA A 105 0.07 -5.23 -5.07
N VAL A 106 0.18 -5.16 -6.41
CA VAL A 106 -0.97 -5.29 -7.33
C VAL A 106 -1.60 -6.67 -7.28
N LEU A 107 -0.79 -7.74 -7.23
CA LEU A 107 -1.33 -9.09 -7.06
C LEU A 107 -2.05 -9.25 -5.73
N TYR A 108 -1.54 -8.61 -4.68
CA TYR A 108 -2.19 -8.62 -3.39
C TYR A 108 -3.50 -7.82 -3.41
N ALA A 109 -3.54 -6.65 -4.06
CA ALA A 109 -4.77 -5.89 -4.28
C ALA A 109 -5.83 -6.72 -5.02
N ALA A 110 -5.44 -7.42 -6.08
CA ALA A 110 -6.34 -8.30 -6.81
C ALA A 110 -6.86 -9.46 -5.93
N SER A 111 -6.01 -10.03 -5.06
CA SER A 111 -6.43 -11.07 -4.12
C SER A 111 -7.37 -10.55 -3.04
N ASP A 112 -7.17 -9.31 -2.59
CA ASP A 112 -8.05 -8.63 -1.65
C ASP A 112 -9.43 -8.36 -2.24
N GLU A 113 -9.51 -7.91 -3.48
CA GLU A 113 -10.76 -7.74 -4.21
C GLU A 113 -11.50 -9.07 -4.44
N LEU A 114 -10.78 -10.15 -4.77
CA LEU A 114 -11.35 -11.48 -4.84
C LEU A 114 -11.93 -11.96 -3.51
N HIS A 115 -11.23 -11.64 -2.40
CA HIS A 115 -11.72 -11.92 -1.06
C HIS A 115 -12.99 -11.12 -0.75
N GLN A 116 -13.01 -9.82 -1.11
CA GLN A 116 -14.19 -8.97 -0.93
C GLN A 116 -15.40 -9.46 -1.74
N TRP A 117 -15.19 -10.03 -2.92
CA TRP A 117 -16.27 -10.63 -3.71
C TRP A 117 -16.96 -11.80 -3.00
N SER A 118 -16.23 -12.52 -2.16
CA SER A 118 -16.79 -13.61 -1.33
C SER A 118 -17.59 -13.14 -0.11
N VAL A 119 -17.50 -11.84 0.24
CA VAL A 119 -18.17 -11.25 1.40
C VAL A 119 -19.54 -10.69 0.96
N PRO A 120 -20.68 -11.16 1.52
CA PRO A 120 -21.99 -10.61 1.23
C PRO A 120 -22.04 -9.09 1.45
N ASP A 121 -22.80 -8.40 0.61
CA ASP A 121 -23.01 -6.94 0.63
C ASP A 121 -21.75 -6.10 0.23
N ARG A 122 -20.69 -6.75 -0.31
CA ARG A 122 -19.56 -6.06 -0.94
C ARG A 122 -19.57 -6.27 -2.45
N GLN A 123 -19.28 -5.19 -3.17
CA GLN A 123 -19.09 -5.23 -4.62
C GLN A 123 -17.58 -5.12 -4.89
N ALA A 124 -16.99 -6.19 -5.40
CA ALA A 124 -15.64 -6.16 -5.92
C ALA A 124 -15.60 -5.34 -7.21
N SER A 125 -14.57 -4.53 -7.38
CA SER A 125 -14.42 -3.68 -8.55
C SER A 125 -12.98 -3.71 -9.06
N GLY A 126 -12.81 -4.08 -10.33
CA GLY A 126 -11.49 -3.98 -10.97
C GLY A 126 -10.88 -2.56 -10.92
N TRP A 127 -11.74 -1.52 -10.81
CA TRP A 127 -11.29 -0.14 -10.61
C TRP A 127 -10.59 0.05 -9.27
N ASP A 128 -10.98 -0.68 -8.23
CA ASP A 128 -10.35 -0.58 -6.92
C ASP A 128 -8.92 -1.13 -6.96
N VAL A 129 -8.68 -2.21 -7.69
CA VAL A 129 -7.31 -2.71 -7.95
C VAL A 129 -6.47 -1.65 -8.67
N LEU A 130 -7.04 -0.93 -9.65
CA LEU A 130 -6.30 0.12 -10.35
C LEU A 130 -5.98 1.32 -9.46
N ILE A 131 -6.92 1.71 -8.60
CA ILE A 131 -6.72 2.78 -7.62
C ILE A 131 -5.59 2.41 -6.64
N ASP A 132 -5.63 1.20 -6.10
CA ASP A 132 -4.62 0.68 -5.17
C ASP A 132 -3.25 0.54 -5.84
N ALA A 133 -3.22 0.04 -7.09
CA ALA A 133 -2.00 -0.03 -7.91
C ALA A 133 -1.39 1.36 -8.17
N SER A 134 -2.24 2.38 -8.36
CA SER A 134 -1.78 3.76 -8.55
C SER A 134 -1.17 4.33 -7.27
N GLY A 135 -1.74 4.04 -6.10
CA GLY A 135 -1.19 4.39 -4.79
C GLY A 135 0.18 3.77 -4.56
N ALA A 136 0.31 2.48 -4.84
CA ALA A 136 1.59 1.77 -4.76
C ALA A 136 2.65 2.38 -5.70
N ALA A 137 2.29 2.72 -6.94
CA ALA A 137 3.18 3.36 -7.90
C ALA A 137 3.61 4.76 -7.44
N ALA A 138 2.64 5.57 -6.99
CA ALA A 138 2.90 6.93 -6.51
C ALA A 138 3.86 6.95 -5.31
N ALA A 139 3.71 6.00 -4.37
CA ALA A 139 4.59 5.90 -3.22
C ALA A 139 6.03 5.53 -3.61
N LEU A 140 6.22 4.58 -4.53
CA LEU A 140 7.55 4.19 -5.02
C LEU A 140 8.21 5.31 -5.83
N LEU A 141 7.45 6.00 -6.69
CA LEU A 141 7.94 7.17 -7.43
C LEU A 141 8.30 8.31 -6.47
N GLY A 142 7.46 8.60 -5.49
CA GLY A 142 7.72 9.60 -4.46
C GLY A 142 9.00 9.28 -3.68
N LEU A 143 9.21 8.02 -3.29
CA LEU A 143 10.44 7.59 -2.63
C LEU A 143 11.67 7.79 -3.51
N TRP A 144 11.57 7.48 -4.81
CA TRP A 144 12.65 7.70 -5.77
C TRP A 144 12.98 9.19 -5.90
N VAL A 145 11.98 10.05 -6.11
CA VAL A 145 12.15 11.50 -6.24
C VAL A 145 12.80 12.09 -4.98
N LEU A 146 12.29 11.73 -3.81
CA LEU A 146 12.86 12.18 -2.53
C LEU A 146 14.30 11.71 -2.36
N GLY A 147 14.60 10.49 -2.77
CA GLY A 147 15.95 9.94 -2.70
C GLY A 147 16.92 10.64 -3.65
N CYS A 148 16.49 10.98 -4.86
CA CYS A 148 17.25 11.78 -5.81
C CYS A 148 17.48 13.20 -5.26
N TRP A 149 16.44 13.85 -4.76
CA TRP A 149 16.54 15.21 -4.22
C TRP A 149 17.47 15.29 -3.01
N ARG A 150 17.38 14.30 -2.10
CA ARG A 150 18.25 14.24 -0.91
C ARG A 150 19.61 13.57 -1.18
N LYS A 151 19.92 13.22 -2.43
CA LYS A 151 21.13 12.49 -2.79
C LYS A 151 21.38 11.22 -1.96
N TRP A 152 20.30 10.54 -1.58
CA TRP A 152 20.39 9.28 -0.82
C TRP A 152 20.91 8.13 -1.68
N TRP A 153 20.68 8.20 -2.98
CA TRP A 153 21.07 7.18 -3.95
C TRP A 153 22.48 7.47 -4.45
N VAL A 154 23.49 7.25 -3.56
CA VAL A 154 24.90 7.44 -3.91
C VAL A 154 25.35 6.32 -4.84
N GLY A 155 25.93 6.65 -5.99
CA GLY A 155 26.47 5.70 -6.97
C GLY A 155 25.49 5.25 -8.03
N GLY A 156 24.33 5.88 -8.13
CA GLY A 156 23.43 5.69 -9.27
C GLY A 156 23.91 6.50 -10.45
N ASP A 157 24.96 6.04 -11.14
CA ASP A 157 25.19 6.47 -12.50
C ASP A 157 23.94 6.15 -13.30
N SER A 158 23.54 7.07 -14.15
CA SER A 158 22.35 7.01 -14.99
C SER A 158 22.39 5.85 -16.02
N ASN A 159 23.29 4.91 -15.85
CA ASN A 159 23.41 3.70 -16.64
C ASN A 159 23.73 2.50 -15.73
N PRO A 160 22.72 1.72 -15.28
CA PRO A 160 23.01 0.40 -14.77
C PRO A 160 23.55 -0.41 -15.96
N GLY A 161 24.85 -0.58 -16.02
CA GLY A 161 25.47 -1.52 -16.94
C GLY A 161 24.77 -2.89 -16.88
N PRO A 162 24.88 -3.72 -17.90
CA PRO A 162 24.26 -5.03 -17.92
C PRO A 162 24.70 -5.79 -16.69
N MET A 163 23.74 -6.09 -15.82
CA MET A 163 23.98 -6.95 -14.67
C MET A 163 24.16 -8.38 -15.16
N PRO A 164 25.14 -9.14 -14.62
CA PRO A 164 25.36 -10.52 -14.96
C PRO A 164 24.18 -11.42 -14.65
#